data_96abcbd92ce109ee4f69786c95182161
#
_entry.id   96abcbd92ce109ee4f69786c95182161
#
_cell.length_a   1.000
_cell.length_b   1.000
_cell.length_c   1.000
_cell.angle_alpha   90.00
_cell.angle_beta   90.00
_cell.angle_gamma   90.00
#
_symmetry.space_group_name_H-M   'P 1'
#
loop_
_entity.id
_entity.type
_entity.pdbx_description
1 polymer ?
#
loop_
_entity_poly.entity_id
_entity_poly.type
_entity_poly.pdbx_seq_one_letter_code
_entity_poly.pdbx_strand_id
1 'polypeptide(L)'
;MPLFVTQGRFTREYIKGGLAKPEDRQAAISRLCEQAGGKLVSLYFTLGQYDFMLISEMPDAKAASILAFVAAGGGGIEGSVTTQAFTTAEARDMLVAAGKIAGQYKPMGAS
;
A
#
# COMPACT_ATOMS: atom_id res chain seq x y z
N MET A 1 -2.44 12.94 5.23
CA MET A 1 -3.18 11.84 4.57
C MET A 1 -2.68 10.50 5.09
N PRO A 2 -3.56 9.51 5.21
CA PRO A 2 -3.14 8.16 5.59
C PRO A 2 -2.10 7.57 4.65
N LEU A 3 -1.23 6.73 5.21
CA LEU A 3 -0.23 5.98 4.46
C LEU A 3 -0.76 4.58 4.13
N PHE A 4 -0.42 4.12 2.94
CA PHE A 4 -0.74 2.77 2.49
C PHE A 4 0.51 2.12 1.91
N VAL A 5 0.70 0.84 2.21
CA VAL A 5 1.77 0.03 1.66
C VAL A 5 1.14 -1.03 0.76
N THR A 6 1.52 -1.04 -0.50
CA THR A 6 1.03 -2.03 -1.47
C THR A 6 2.20 -2.87 -1.93
N GLN A 7 2.03 -4.18 -1.88
CA GLN A 7 2.99 -5.16 -2.40
C GLN A 7 2.24 -6.09 -3.34
N GLY A 8 2.92 -6.56 -4.36
CA GLY A 8 2.31 -7.45 -5.32
C GLY A 8 3.33 -8.05 -6.25
N ARG A 9 2.82 -8.82 -7.20
CA ARG A 9 3.66 -9.49 -8.19
C ARG A 9 3.37 -8.93 -9.58
N PHE A 10 4.39 -8.96 -10.43
CA PHE A 10 4.23 -8.61 -11.83
C PHE A 10 3.71 -9.81 -12.61
N THR A 11 2.88 -9.51 -13.59
CA THR A 11 2.45 -10.54 -14.53
C THR A 11 3.56 -10.85 -15.52
N ARG A 12 3.43 -11.98 -16.22
CA ARG A 12 4.35 -12.34 -17.29
C ARG A 12 4.38 -11.28 -18.39
N GLU A 13 3.21 -10.75 -18.74
CA GLU A 13 3.06 -9.72 -19.77
C GLU A 13 3.83 -8.45 -19.39
N TYR A 14 3.78 -8.06 -18.13
CA TYR A 14 4.51 -6.90 -17.65
C TYR A 14 6.02 -7.09 -17.82
N ILE A 15 6.51 -8.25 -17.42
CA ILE A 15 7.95 -8.55 -17.52
C ILE A 15 8.39 -8.63 -18.97
N LYS A 16 7.58 -9.27 -19.84
CA LYS A 16 7.89 -9.33 -21.28
C LYS A 16 7.96 -7.91 -21.90
N GLY A 17 7.03 -7.05 -21.53
CA GLY A 17 7.04 -5.66 -21.99
C GLY A 17 8.28 -4.92 -21.51
N GLY A 18 8.66 -5.10 -20.25
CA GLY A 18 9.84 -4.47 -19.68
C GLY A 18 11.14 -4.97 -20.30
N LEU A 19 11.21 -6.26 -20.65
CA LEU A 19 12.37 -6.81 -21.33
C LEU A 19 12.51 -6.25 -22.75
N ALA A 20 11.37 -6.04 -23.44
CA ALA A 20 11.37 -5.49 -24.79
C ALA A 20 11.67 -3.99 -24.80
N LYS A 21 11.15 -3.24 -23.83
CA LYS A 21 11.32 -1.79 -23.75
C LYS A 21 11.40 -1.38 -22.28
N PRO A 22 12.60 -1.44 -21.67
CA PRO A 22 12.77 -1.07 -20.27
C PRO A 22 12.41 0.37 -19.98
N GLU A 23 11.75 0.61 -18.86
CA GLU A 23 11.38 1.96 -18.41
C GLU A 23 11.60 2.08 -16.92
N ASP A 24 11.90 3.30 -16.47
CA ASP A 24 11.75 3.68 -15.08
C ASP A 24 10.29 4.08 -14.87
N ARG A 25 9.57 3.33 -14.05
CA ARG A 25 8.12 3.52 -13.87
C ARG A 25 7.77 4.57 -12.83
N GLN A 26 8.75 5.18 -12.17
CA GLN A 26 8.53 6.13 -11.07
C GLN A 26 7.55 7.23 -11.46
N ALA A 27 7.78 7.90 -12.60
CA ALA A 27 6.95 9.03 -13.02
C ALA A 27 5.52 8.61 -13.34
N ALA A 28 5.34 7.48 -14.02
CA ALA A 28 4.02 6.99 -14.38
C ALA A 28 3.18 6.61 -13.15
N ILE A 29 3.80 5.95 -12.19
CA ILE A 29 3.11 5.55 -10.96
C ILE A 29 2.84 6.77 -10.07
N SER A 30 3.76 7.73 -10.02
CA SER A 30 3.54 9.00 -9.30
C SER A 30 2.31 9.73 -9.86
N ARG A 31 2.20 9.80 -11.17
CA ARG A 31 1.04 10.43 -11.83
C ARG A 31 -0.25 9.69 -11.52
N LEU A 32 -0.22 8.38 -11.51
CA LEU A 32 -1.40 7.58 -11.17
C LEU A 32 -1.85 7.85 -9.74
N CYS A 33 -0.92 7.92 -8.78
CA CYS A 33 -1.26 8.26 -7.40
C CYS A 33 -1.92 9.64 -7.31
N GLU A 34 -1.40 10.62 -8.03
CA GLU A 34 -1.97 11.97 -8.06
C GLU A 34 -3.38 11.98 -8.65
N GLN A 35 -3.61 11.21 -9.71
CA GLN A 35 -4.93 11.08 -10.32
C GLN A 35 -5.95 10.46 -9.38
N ALA A 36 -5.51 9.59 -8.48
CA ALA A 36 -6.35 9.00 -7.44
C ALA A 36 -6.54 9.92 -6.22
N GLY A 37 -5.95 11.11 -6.25
CA GLY A 37 -6.11 12.12 -5.19
C GLY A 37 -5.03 12.05 -4.12
N GLY A 38 -3.99 11.29 -4.32
CA GLY A 38 -2.92 11.10 -3.35
C GLY A 38 -1.54 11.46 -3.86
N LYS A 39 -0.53 10.80 -3.30
CA LYS A 39 0.86 11.08 -3.58
C LYS A 39 1.69 9.81 -3.43
N LEU A 40 2.61 9.58 -4.37
CA LEU A 40 3.60 8.52 -4.22
C LEU A 40 4.68 8.97 -3.23
N VAL A 41 4.91 8.15 -2.19
CA VAL A 41 6.00 8.39 -1.23
C VAL A 41 7.27 7.69 -1.71
N SER A 42 7.16 6.40 -2.03
CA SER A 42 8.30 5.63 -2.54
C SER A 42 7.83 4.39 -3.30
N LEU A 43 8.65 3.95 -4.23
CA LEU A 43 8.40 2.76 -5.03
C LEU A 43 9.71 2.03 -5.21
N TYR A 44 9.70 0.72 -4.92
CA TYR A 44 10.86 -0.15 -5.07
C TYR A 44 10.45 -1.44 -5.75
N PHE A 45 11.35 -1.99 -6.55
CA PHE A 45 11.28 -3.38 -6.93
C PHE A 45 11.93 -4.20 -5.83
N THR A 46 11.36 -5.35 -5.56
CA THR A 46 11.83 -6.20 -4.47
C THR A 46 12.12 -7.61 -4.98
N LEU A 47 13.02 -8.30 -4.30
CA LEU A 47 13.33 -9.69 -4.55
C LEU A 47 12.73 -10.52 -3.42
N GLY A 48 11.90 -11.50 -3.74
CA GLY A 48 11.29 -12.37 -2.73
C GLY A 48 9.86 -12.71 -3.08
N GLN A 49 9.00 -12.75 -2.09
CA GLN A 49 7.60 -13.13 -2.26
C GLN A 49 6.85 -12.16 -3.16
N TYR A 50 7.16 -10.87 -3.04
CA TYR A 50 6.56 -9.82 -3.86
C TYR A 50 7.62 -9.17 -4.74
N ASP A 51 7.19 -8.63 -5.86
CA ASP A 51 8.08 -8.04 -6.86
C ASP A 51 8.21 -6.53 -6.71
N PHE A 52 7.30 -5.90 -5.98
CA PHE A 52 7.36 -4.46 -5.73
C PHE A 52 6.78 -4.10 -4.39
N MET A 53 7.20 -2.94 -3.88
CA MET A 53 6.63 -2.28 -2.71
C MET A 53 6.37 -0.82 -3.07
N LEU A 54 5.13 -0.39 -2.91
CA LEU A 54 4.69 0.98 -3.15
C LEU A 54 4.18 1.56 -1.85
N ILE A 55 4.70 2.72 -1.47
CA ILE A 55 4.20 3.46 -0.32
C ILE A 55 3.57 4.74 -0.84
N SER A 56 2.30 4.95 -0.50
CA SER A 56 1.52 6.09 -0.97
C SER A 56 0.79 6.78 0.17
N GLU A 57 0.55 8.06 0.01
CA GLU A 57 -0.41 8.81 0.82
C GLU A 57 -1.69 8.92 0.01
N MET A 58 -2.82 8.50 0.59
CA MET A 58 -4.13 8.59 -0.04
C MET A 58 -5.11 9.23 0.93
N PRO A 59 -6.13 9.96 0.42
CA PRO A 59 -7.11 10.60 1.30
C PRO A 59 -7.84 9.60 2.21
N ASP A 60 -8.14 8.41 1.67
CA ASP A 60 -8.88 7.37 2.38
C ASP A 60 -8.67 6.01 1.71
N ALA A 61 -9.26 4.98 2.29
CA ALA A 61 -9.17 3.63 1.75
C ALA A 61 -9.87 3.50 0.39
N LYS A 62 -10.89 4.31 0.13
CA LYS A 62 -11.59 4.30 -1.17
C LYS A 62 -10.62 4.72 -2.28
N ALA A 63 -9.87 5.80 -2.07
CA ALA A 63 -8.88 6.26 -3.05
C ALA A 63 -7.78 5.21 -3.27
N ALA A 64 -7.31 4.58 -2.21
CA ALA A 64 -6.33 3.49 -2.31
C ALA A 64 -6.88 2.31 -3.11
N SER A 65 -8.17 2.00 -2.95
CA SER A 65 -8.83 0.94 -3.71
C SER A 65 -8.95 1.27 -5.19
N ILE A 66 -9.26 2.52 -5.51
CA ILE A 66 -9.32 2.98 -6.91
C ILE A 66 -7.94 2.82 -7.57
N LEU A 67 -6.89 3.21 -6.90
CA LEU A 67 -5.52 3.02 -7.38
C LEU A 67 -5.24 1.55 -7.67
N ALA A 68 -5.62 0.66 -6.76
CA ALA A 68 -5.42 -0.78 -6.90
C ALA A 68 -6.21 -1.35 -8.11
N PHE A 69 -7.45 -0.91 -8.29
CA PHE A 69 -8.26 -1.36 -9.44
C PHE A 69 -7.64 -0.94 -10.77
N VAL A 70 -7.17 0.29 -10.87
CA VAL A 70 -6.54 0.77 -12.11
C VAL A 70 -5.28 -0.03 -12.41
N ALA A 71 -4.44 -0.26 -11.41
CA ALA A 71 -3.20 -1.00 -11.57
C ALA A 71 -3.47 -2.46 -11.97
N ALA A 72 -4.42 -3.11 -11.31
CA ALA A 72 -4.77 -4.49 -11.62
C ALA A 72 -5.43 -4.61 -13.00
N GLY A 73 -6.31 -3.67 -13.34
CA GLY A 73 -6.99 -3.65 -14.63
C GLY A 73 -6.06 -3.44 -15.81
N GLY A 74 -4.90 -2.83 -15.59
CA GLY A 74 -3.87 -2.66 -16.60
C GLY A 74 -3.12 -3.94 -16.96
N GLY A 75 -3.36 -5.03 -16.22
CA GLY A 75 -2.79 -6.35 -16.50
C GLY A 75 -1.34 -6.52 -16.08
N GLY A 76 -0.73 -5.52 -15.45
CA GLY A 76 0.69 -5.58 -15.08
C GLY A 76 0.98 -6.19 -13.73
N ILE A 77 0.00 -6.23 -12.84
CA ILE A 77 0.19 -6.76 -11.49
C ILE A 77 -0.88 -7.77 -11.13
N GLU A 78 -0.56 -8.64 -10.19
CA GLU A 78 -1.47 -9.63 -9.64
C GLU A 78 -1.11 -9.91 -8.18
N GLY A 79 -2.08 -10.45 -7.43
CA GLY A 79 -1.86 -10.86 -6.06
C GLY A 79 -1.43 -9.72 -5.15
N SER A 80 -1.94 -8.51 -5.38
CA SER A 80 -1.55 -7.36 -4.58
C SER A 80 -2.22 -7.37 -3.21
N VAL A 81 -1.49 -6.87 -2.22
CA VAL A 81 -1.95 -6.68 -0.84
C VAL A 81 -1.70 -5.22 -0.48
N THR A 82 -2.74 -4.52 -0.06
CA THR A 82 -2.61 -3.15 0.41
C THR A 82 -2.94 -3.08 1.89
N THR A 83 -2.05 -2.49 2.66
CA THR A 83 -2.15 -2.38 4.11
C THR A 83 -2.04 -0.90 4.48
N GLN A 84 -2.94 -0.42 5.32
CA GLN A 84 -2.79 0.93 5.86
C GLN A 84 -1.67 0.91 6.89
N ALA A 85 -0.79 1.91 6.80
CA ALA A 85 0.35 2.06 7.70
C ALA A 85 0.17 3.31 8.56
N PHE A 86 0.76 3.28 9.73
CA PHE A 86 0.73 4.38 10.68
C PHE A 86 2.15 4.72 11.08
N THR A 87 2.42 6.01 11.30
CA THR A 87 3.72 6.42 11.84
C THR A 87 3.85 5.95 13.28
N THR A 88 5.08 5.91 13.77
CA THR A 88 5.32 5.54 15.18
C THR A 88 4.69 6.54 16.15
N ALA A 89 4.59 7.81 15.75
CA ALA A 89 3.90 8.83 16.56
C ALA A 89 2.40 8.57 16.63
N GLU A 90 1.77 8.22 15.49
CA GLU A 90 0.37 7.82 15.45
C GLU A 90 0.13 6.57 16.28
N ALA A 91 1.02 5.59 16.20
CA ALA A 91 0.93 4.36 16.97
C ALA A 91 0.99 4.65 18.47
N ARG A 92 1.85 5.58 18.90
CA ARG A 92 1.92 6.01 20.29
C ARG A 92 0.56 6.56 20.76
N ASP A 93 -0.05 7.43 19.97
CA ASP A 93 -1.34 8.02 20.30
C ASP A 93 -2.45 6.97 20.39
N MET A 94 -2.42 5.99 19.47
CA MET A 94 -3.35 4.87 19.50
C MET A 94 -3.15 4.00 20.76
N LEU A 95 -1.91 3.80 21.18
CA LEU A 95 -1.61 3.04 22.39
C LEU A 95 -2.13 3.77 23.64
N VAL A 96 -2.02 5.10 23.66
CA VAL A 96 -2.59 5.90 24.77
C VAL A 96 -4.11 5.71 24.82
N ALA A 97 -4.78 5.81 23.68
CA ALA A 97 -6.24 5.62 23.63
C ALA A 97 -6.61 4.19 24.00
N ALA A 98 -5.87 3.21 23.52
CA ALA A 98 -6.11 1.80 23.83
C ALA A 98 -5.95 1.50 25.31
N GLY A 99 -4.96 2.12 25.95
CA GLY A 99 -4.73 1.95 27.38
C GLY A 99 -5.91 2.37 28.25
N LYS A 100 -6.65 3.39 27.82
CA LYS A 100 -7.84 3.84 28.54
C LYS A 100 -8.98 2.82 28.47
N ILE A 101 -9.06 2.10 27.35
CA ILE A 101 -10.08 1.06 27.15
C ILE A 101 -9.65 -0.24 27.84
N ALA A 102 -8.36 -0.56 27.75
CA ALA A 102 -7.81 -1.81 28.27
C ALA A 102 -8.08 -2.01 29.75
N GLY A 103 -8.14 -0.92 30.52
CA GLY A 103 -8.45 -1.00 31.96
C GLY A 103 -9.82 -1.58 32.27
N GLN A 104 -10.73 -1.57 31.30
CA GLN A 104 -12.10 -2.07 31.47
C GLN A 104 -12.33 -3.41 30.77
N TYR A 105 -11.37 -3.87 29.97
CA TYR A 105 -11.49 -5.11 29.22
C TYR A 105 -11.02 -6.29 30.04
N LYS A 106 -11.84 -7.35 30.07
CA LYS A 106 -11.48 -8.63 30.70
C LYS A 106 -11.38 -9.71 29.64
N PRO A 107 -10.20 -10.31 29.45
CA PRO A 107 -10.07 -11.38 28.47
C PRO A 107 -10.85 -12.62 28.92
N MET A 108 -11.12 -13.51 27.97
CA MET A 108 -11.82 -14.77 28.26
C MET A 108 -11.06 -15.55 29.32
N GLY A 109 -11.79 -16.05 30.33
CA GLY A 109 -11.22 -16.81 31.43
C GLY A 109 -10.74 -15.97 32.61
N ALA A 110 -10.76 -14.63 32.49
CA ALA A 110 -10.44 -13.75 33.61
C ALA A 110 -11.64 -13.57 34.52
N SER A 111 -11.42 -13.60 35.83
CA SER A 111 -12.48 -13.40 36.83
C SER A 111 -12.59 -11.94 37.24
#